data_1214710cc66f66dc68afb851d024886f
#
_entry.id   1214710cc66f66dc68afb851d024886f
#
_cell.length_a   1.000
_cell.length_b   1.000
_cell.length_c   1.000
_cell.angle_alpha   90.00
_cell.angle_beta   90.00
_cell.angle_gamma   90.00
#
_symmetry.space_group_name_H-M   'P 1'
#
loop_
_entity.id
_entity.type
_entity.pdbx_description
1 polymer ?
#
loop_
_entity_poly.entity_id
_entity_poly.type
_entity_poly.pdbx_seq_one_letter_code
_entity_poly.pdbx_strand_id
1 'polypeptide(L)'
;MSKSFCSLLWNHQYVHTNGSFKYCCATNDKILDKKGNPYHINNSSLESVWNSDHVKNTRQQMIRGETVPACVKCHEQEAQGYQSMRGVYNKENYIRETNPDGSVNHLPHSAEIHFGNMCNLKCKMCSQNYSNQIGKELIEMGEEDPEWLNWVMKQSGNVNNWTNNLTVEYKWFKNPKISQKLAEWISKNITELSILGGEPTIIPEFWNIFDHCEKQGTLEDKKVTIVTNLTNVNPKVKQWLPKLKNWTIWGSIDGIGERTEYIRYPSNWNKVVENLNFYKSVLDQRPNGQIVFSPAISILNIDQLDDLLAWQLEFAGSKWNNNYNLSWMAQVWYPKMLNYDVAPYDYKLKIADKLEKNKFKFENTSIQFKHYYDGHIRNLREDKIEAGERKHLLESFVKYNDQQDRFRGKTTWRKLIPELEQSITKYLSQS
;
A
#
# COMPACT_ATOMS: atom_id res chain seq x y z
N MET A 1 27.13 6.21 10.64
CA MET A 1 25.74 6.26 11.17
C MET A 1 25.55 5.13 12.16
N SER A 2 24.74 5.37 13.21
CA SER A 2 24.34 4.30 14.13
C SER A 2 23.59 3.20 13.36
N LYS A 3 23.72 1.93 13.78
CA LYS A 3 23.01 0.79 13.17
C LYS A 3 21.49 0.91 13.25
N SER A 4 20.97 1.72 14.17
CA SER A 4 19.53 1.94 14.38
C SER A 4 19.00 3.20 13.72
N PHE A 5 19.85 4.07 13.19
CA PHE A 5 19.45 5.36 12.63
C PHE A 5 18.49 5.21 11.44
N CYS A 6 17.46 6.07 11.43
CA CYS A 6 16.52 6.20 10.32
C CYS A 6 16.17 7.67 10.10
N SER A 7 16.54 8.24 8.96
CA SER A 7 16.34 9.66 8.64
C SER A 7 14.88 10.11 8.64
N LEU A 8 13.93 9.20 8.49
CA LEU A 8 12.49 9.53 8.51
C LEU A 8 12.05 10.22 9.80
N LEU A 9 12.68 9.93 10.95
CA LEU A 9 12.36 10.63 12.20
C LEU A 9 12.82 12.09 12.24
N TRP A 10 13.64 12.53 11.28
CA TRP A 10 14.18 13.88 11.17
C TRP A 10 13.60 14.69 10.01
N ASN A 11 12.94 14.05 9.05
CA ASN A 11 12.49 14.75 7.86
C ASN A 11 11.06 14.39 7.40
N HIS A 12 10.39 13.45 8.08
CA HIS A 12 9.12 12.90 7.61
C HIS A 12 8.07 12.85 8.70
N GLN A 13 6.82 13.15 8.36
CA GLN A 13 5.68 12.98 9.26
C GLN A 13 4.60 12.13 8.61
N TYR A 14 4.04 11.20 9.38
CA TYR A 14 3.05 10.23 8.92
C TYR A 14 1.73 10.36 9.68
N VAL A 15 0.63 10.49 8.93
CA VAL A 15 -0.75 10.47 9.45
C VAL A 15 -1.48 9.26 8.89
N HIS A 16 -1.89 8.35 9.79
CA HIS A 16 -2.59 7.13 9.43
C HIS A 16 -4.07 7.39 9.05
N THR A 17 -4.74 6.40 8.41
CA THR A 17 -6.14 6.49 7.98
C THR A 17 -7.09 6.97 9.08
N ASN A 18 -6.89 6.52 10.31
CA ASN A 18 -7.71 6.92 11.45
C ASN A 18 -7.33 8.28 12.05
N GLY A 19 -6.35 8.99 11.50
CA GLY A 19 -5.87 10.28 12.00
C GLY A 19 -4.82 10.20 13.11
N SER A 20 -4.36 9.01 13.53
CA SER A 20 -3.27 8.87 14.48
C SER A 20 -1.91 9.07 13.81
N PHE A 21 -0.92 9.52 14.58
CA PHE A 21 0.45 9.67 14.11
C PHE A 21 1.26 8.41 14.35
N LYS A 22 2.11 8.09 13.38
CA LYS A 22 3.12 7.03 13.44
C LYS A 22 4.48 7.58 12.97
N TYR A 23 5.53 6.78 13.06
CA TYR A 23 6.85 7.18 12.51
C TYR A 23 6.89 7.08 10.98
N CYS A 24 6.32 6.02 10.44
CA CYS A 24 6.25 5.75 8.98
C CYS A 24 5.23 4.65 8.69
N CYS A 25 5.06 4.28 7.41
CA CYS A 25 4.16 3.21 6.97
C CYS A 25 4.60 1.80 7.41
N ALA A 26 5.89 1.58 7.72
CA ALA A 26 6.40 0.27 8.08
C ALA A 26 6.14 -0.15 9.54
N THR A 27 5.76 0.80 10.42
CA THR A 27 5.43 0.51 11.82
C THR A 27 3.93 0.46 12.09
N ASN A 28 3.53 -0.37 13.04
CA ASN A 28 2.16 -0.36 13.59
C ASN A 28 2.05 0.52 14.83
N ASP A 29 3.17 0.89 15.44
CA ASP A 29 3.20 1.66 16.68
C ASP A 29 2.80 3.12 16.43
N LYS A 30 1.99 3.63 17.35
CA LYS A 30 1.52 5.02 17.35
C LYS A 30 2.45 5.89 18.20
N ILE A 31 2.57 7.15 17.83
CA ILE A 31 3.24 8.14 18.68
C ILE A 31 2.31 8.48 19.84
N LEU A 32 2.81 8.36 21.09
CA LEU A 32 2.02 8.49 22.30
C LEU A 32 2.33 9.79 23.04
N ASP A 33 1.32 10.34 23.71
CA ASP A 33 1.46 11.45 24.66
C ASP A 33 2.04 10.97 26.02
N LYS A 34 2.26 11.90 26.95
CA LYS A 34 2.77 11.61 28.32
C LYS A 34 1.86 10.69 29.14
N LYS A 35 0.58 10.55 28.74
CA LYS A 35 -0.41 9.69 29.42
C LYS A 35 -0.53 8.32 28.76
N GLY A 36 0.26 8.06 27.68
CA GLY A 36 0.17 6.82 26.91
C GLY A 36 -0.94 6.80 25.86
N ASN A 37 -1.62 7.92 25.60
CA ASN A 37 -2.65 7.99 24.57
C ASN A 37 -2.02 8.31 23.22
N PRO A 38 -2.52 7.73 22.10
CA PRO A 38 -2.06 8.08 20.77
C PRO A 38 -2.32 9.56 20.45
N TYR A 39 -1.32 10.24 19.93
CA TYR A 39 -1.55 11.53 19.29
C TYR A 39 -2.49 11.36 18.09
N HIS A 40 -3.40 12.32 17.93
CA HIS A 40 -4.41 12.30 16.90
C HIS A 40 -4.63 13.69 16.30
N ILE A 41 -4.81 13.77 14.97
CA ILE A 41 -4.92 15.02 14.24
C ILE A 41 -6.13 15.89 14.67
N ASN A 42 -7.15 15.29 15.29
CA ASN A 42 -8.30 16.02 15.82
C ASN A 42 -7.96 16.93 17.02
N ASN A 43 -6.94 16.58 17.80
CA ASN A 43 -6.62 17.24 19.08
C ASN A 43 -5.14 17.62 19.24
N SER A 44 -4.32 17.34 18.24
CA SER A 44 -2.87 17.62 18.27
C SER A 44 -2.46 18.31 16.97
N SER A 45 -1.61 19.32 17.07
CA SER A 45 -1.01 19.91 15.87
C SER A 45 0.17 19.06 15.38
N LEU A 46 0.46 19.14 14.07
CA LEU A 46 1.58 18.44 13.49
C LEU A 46 2.91 18.85 14.12
N GLU A 47 3.06 20.15 14.45
CA GLU A 47 4.25 20.70 15.11
C GLU A 47 4.41 20.14 16.53
N SER A 48 3.32 20.03 17.29
CA SER A 48 3.38 19.52 18.68
C SER A 48 3.79 18.05 18.75
N VAL A 49 3.43 17.27 17.73
CA VAL A 49 3.83 15.85 17.64
C VAL A 49 5.29 15.71 17.22
N TRP A 50 5.79 16.61 16.36
CA TRP A 50 7.13 16.55 15.76
C TRP A 50 8.26 16.53 16.79
N ASN A 51 8.17 17.33 17.84
CA ASN A 51 9.10 17.36 18.97
C ASN A 51 8.45 16.91 20.29
N SER A 52 7.47 16.01 20.22
CA SER A 52 6.91 15.37 21.42
C SER A 52 7.97 14.54 22.14
N ASP A 53 7.81 14.33 23.44
CA ASP A 53 8.76 13.55 24.24
C ASP A 53 8.96 12.14 23.69
N HIS A 54 7.90 11.53 23.15
CA HIS A 54 7.98 10.21 22.51
C HIS A 54 8.93 10.22 21.29
N VAL A 55 8.79 11.21 20.41
CA VAL A 55 9.65 11.34 19.21
C VAL A 55 11.09 11.72 19.59
N LYS A 56 11.26 12.64 20.53
CA LYS A 56 12.59 13.03 21.07
C LYS A 56 13.34 11.83 21.64
N ASN A 57 12.68 11.06 22.50
CA ASN A 57 13.27 9.87 23.10
C ASN A 57 13.66 8.83 22.04
N THR A 58 12.82 8.63 21.04
CA THR A 58 13.11 7.69 19.94
C THR A 58 14.30 8.14 19.10
N ARG A 59 14.43 9.44 18.80
CA ARG A 59 15.63 9.98 18.12
C ARG A 59 16.89 9.73 18.96
N GLN A 60 16.83 9.98 20.29
CA GLN A 60 17.97 9.71 21.19
C GLN A 60 18.35 8.22 21.21
N GLN A 61 17.38 7.30 21.29
CA GLN A 61 17.64 5.86 21.19
C GLN A 61 18.37 5.51 19.89
N MET A 62 17.89 6.03 18.74
CA MET A 62 18.54 5.80 17.46
C MET A 62 19.96 6.37 17.39
N ILE A 63 20.21 7.54 17.97
CA ILE A 63 21.55 8.15 18.05
C ILE A 63 22.50 7.29 18.87
N ARG A 64 22.04 6.74 20.01
CA ARG A 64 22.82 5.83 20.87
C ARG A 64 23.01 4.44 20.25
N GLY A 65 22.36 4.15 19.13
CA GLY A 65 22.44 2.84 18.46
C GLY A 65 21.54 1.77 19.09
N GLU A 66 20.61 2.16 19.94
CA GLU A 66 19.64 1.25 20.58
C GLU A 66 18.59 0.80 19.58
N THR A 67 18.15 -0.44 19.71
CA THR A 67 17.05 -0.98 18.89
C THR A 67 15.74 -0.34 19.31
N VAL A 68 15.03 0.25 18.35
CA VAL A 68 13.67 0.79 18.55
C VAL A 68 12.67 -0.32 18.18
N PRO A 69 11.84 -0.80 19.12
CA PRO A 69 10.90 -1.89 18.86
C PRO A 69 9.97 -1.63 17.66
N ALA A 70 9.50 -0.41 17.51
CA ALA A 70 8.69 0.03 16.37
C ALA A 70 9.37 -0.14 14.99
N CYS A 71 10.70 -0.26 14.96
CA CYS A 71 11.50 -0.33 13.74
C CYS A 71 12.02 -1.75 13.44
N VAL A 72 11.64 -2.76 14.22
CA VAL A 72 12.15 -4.14 14.10
C VAL A 72 11.97 -4.72 12.70
N LYS A 73 10.85 -4.45 12.04
CA LYS A 73 10.55 -4.93 10.69
C LYS A 73 11.62 -4.56 9.65
N CYS A 74 12.13 -3.33 9.69
CA CYS A 74 13.21 -2.91 8.78
C CYS A 74 14.51 -3.66 9.09
N HIS A 75 14.83 -3.88 10.37
CA HIS A 75 16.03 -4.62 10.76
C HIS A 75 15.95 -6.09 10.36
N GLU A 76 14.78 -6.72 10.49
CA GLU A 76 14.55 -8.10 10.03
C GLU A 76 14.70 -8.24 8.52
N GLN A 77 14.13 -7.31 7.74
CA GLN A 77 14.30 -7.28 6.29
C GLN A 77 15.77 -7.14 5.88
N GLU A 78 16.51 -6.26 6.54
CA GLU A 78 17.93 -6.04 6.25
C GLU A 78 18.80 -7.24 6.65
N ALA A 79 18.48 -7.90 7.78
CA ALA A 79 19.15 -9.13 8.20
C ALA A 79 18.97 -10.28 7.19
N GLN A 80 17.84 -10.28 6.46
CA GLN A 80 17.54 -11.24 5.39
C GLN A 80 18.09 -10.80 4.02
N GLY A 81 18.82 -9.68 3.96
CA GLY A 81 19.38 -9.13 2.71
C GLY A 81 18.39 -8.37 1.84
N TYR A 82 17.19 -8.05 2.35
CA TYR A 82 16.22 -7.24 1.61
C TYR A 82 16.43 -5.74 1.86
N GLN A 83 16.04 -4.95 0.88
CA GLN A 83 15.98 -3.51 1.03
C GLN A 83 14.79 -3.11 1.90
N SER A 84 15.05 -2.42 3.00
CA SER A 84 14.03 -1.88 3.90
C SER A 84 13.65 -0.44 3.55
N MET A 85 12.51 0.05 4.09
CA MET A 85 12.15 1.47 4.03
C MET A 85 13.26 2.36 4.61
N ARG A 86 13.85 1.96 5.75
CA ARG A 86 14.99 2.65 6.35
C ARG A 86 16.17 2.75 5.39
N GLY A 87 16.52 1.67 4.70
CA GLY A 87 17.59 1.63 3.71
C GLY A 87 17.32 2.55 2.50
N VAL A 88 16.07 2.64 2.04
CA VAL A 88 15.67 3.53 0.94
C VAL A 88 15.82 5.01 1.32
N TYR A 89 15.37 5.39 2.51
CA TYR A 89 15.29 6.79 2.95
C TYR A 89 16.54 7.28 3.69
N ASN A 90 17.44 6.39 4.09
CA ASN A 90 18.61 6.73 4.93
C ASN A 90 19.76 7.37 4.13
N LYS A 91 19.45 8.43 3.39
CA LYS A 91 20.39 9.13 2.49
C LYS A 91 21.11 10.29 3.19
N GLU A 92 20.50 10.85 4.24
CA GLU A 92 20.98 12.04 4.94
C GLU A 92 21.26 11.74 6.41
N ASN A 93 22.22 12.43 6.99
CA ASN A 93 22.61 12.24 8.38
C ASN A 93 22.29 13.50 9.21
N TYR A 94 21.16 13.47 9.90
CA TYR A 94 20.66 14.55 10.75
C TYR A 94 21.15 14.50 12.21
N ILE A 95 22.03 13.57 12.57
CA ILE A 95 22.47 13.39 13.97
C ILE A 95 23.09 14.67 14.52
N ARG A 96 23.87 15.40 13.70
CA ARG A 96 24.54 16.65 14.11
C ARG A 96 23.59 17.82 14.32
N GLU A 97 22.36 17.74 13.81
CA GLU A 97 21.33 18.77 13.91
C GLU A 97 20.39 18.52 15.09
N THR A 98 20.65 17.46 15.87
CA THR A 98 19.79 17.05 16.98
C THR A 98 20.30 17.67 18.28
N ASN A 99 19.43 18.37 18.98
CA ASN A 99 19.71 18.92 20.30
C ASN A 99 19.90 17.79 21.33
N PRO A 100 20.59 18.08 22.46
CA PRO A 100 20.84 17.05 23.49
C PRO A 100 19.59 16.38 24.05
N ASP A 101 18.44 17.04 24.01
CA ASP A 101 17.15 16.49 24.45
C ASP A 101 16.43 15.67 23.35
N GLY A 102 17.01 15.51 22.17
CA GLY A 102 16.43 14.79 21.02
C GLY A 102 15.49 15.66 20.17
N SER A 103 15.32 16.94 20.50
CA SER A 103 14.57 17.86 19.64
C SER A 103 15.38 18.28 18.42
N VAL A 104 14.70 18.81 17.41
CA VAL A 104 15.29 19.43 16.23
C VAL A 104 14.68 20.81 15.99
N ASN A 105 15.45 21.73 15.41
CA ASN A 105 15.02 23.12 15.20
C ASN A 105 14.27 23.34 13.88
N HIS A 106 14.20 22.31 13.03
CA HIS A 106 13.50 22.35 11.76
C HIS A 106 12.19 21.52 11.82
N LEU A 107 11.27 21.80 10.92
CA LEU A 107 10.07 21.00 10.68
C LEU A 107 10.32 20.00 9.55
N PRO A 108 9.52 18.92 9.44
CA PRO A 108 9.66 17.95 8.36
C PRO A 108 9.36 18.61 7.02
N HIS A 109 10.12 18.25 6.00
CA HIS A 109 9.86 18.67 4.61
C HIS A 109 9.08 17.63 3.81
N SER A 110 8.93 16.43 4.36
CA SER A 110 8.19 15.31 3.79
C SER A 110 7.01 14.91 4.67
N ALA A 111 5.89 14.53 4.05
CA ALA A 111 4.76 13.96 4.77
C ALA A 111 4.07 12.86 3.96
N GLU A 112 3.56 11.84 4.68
CA GLU A 112 2.66 10.83 4.14
C GLU A 112 1.32 10.91 4.89
N ILE A 113 0.24 11.17 4.16
CA ILE A 113 -1.08 11.40 4.75
C ILE A 113 -2.09 10.46 4.14
N HIS A 114 -2.73 9.65 4.99
CA HIS A 114 -3.79 8.73 4.60
C HIS A 114 -5.15 9.36 4.91
N PHE A 115 -5.84 9.82 3.87
CA PHE A 115 -7.16 10.46 3.97
C PHE A 115 -8.27 9.43 4.26
N GLY A 116 -8.33 8.97 5.51
CA GLY A 116 -9.37 8.07 5.97
C GLY A 116 -9.45 6.74 5.23
N ASN A 117 -10.62 6.10 5.32
CA ASN A 117 -10.90 4.82 4.68
C ASN A 117 -12.07 4.86 3.68
N MET A 118 -12.43 6.06 3.19
CA MET A 118 -13.41 6.17 2.11
C MET A 118 -12.79 5.60 0.82
N CYS A 119 -13.39 4.54 0.30
CA CYS A 119 -12.99 3.88 -0.93
C CYS A 119 -14.22 3.47 -1.74
N ASN A 120 -14.08 3.34 -3.03
CA ASN A 120 -15.12 2.81 -3.92
C ASN A 120 -14.90 1.34 -4.30
N LEU A 121 -13.85 0.69 -3.79
CA LEU A 121 -13.53 -0.72 -4.05
C LEU A 121 -13.55 -1.57 -2.78
N LYS A 122 -13.70 -2.88 -3.00
CA LYS A 122 -13.70 -3.95 -2.00
C LYS A 122 -12.67 -5.02 -2.40
N CYS A 123 -11.40 -4.61 -2.52
CA CYS A 123 -10.32 -5.49 -2.97
C CYS A 123 -10.12 -6.69 -2.04
N LYS A 124 -9.82 -7.88 -2.62
CA LYS A 124 -9.70 -9.15 -1.88
C LYS A 124 -8.68 -9.11 -0.73
N MET A 125 -7.55 -8.40 -0.90
CA MET A 125 -6.47 -8.29 0.09
C MET A 125 -6.62 -7.09 1.03
N CYS A 126 -7.64 -6.26 0.87
CA CYS A 126 -7.81 -5.05 1.65
C CYS A 126 -8.62 -5.31 2.94
N SER A 127 -8.65 -4.33 3.85
CA SER A 127 -9.44 -4.38 5.07
C SER A 127 -10.32 -3.13 5.25
N GLN A 128 -11.29 -3.21 6.16
CA GLN A 128 -12.18 -2.08 6.48
C GLN A 128 -11.43 -0.84 7.00
N ASN A 129 -10.22 -0.98 7.50
CA ASN A 129 -9.38 0.16 7.90
C ASN A 129 -8.93 1.02 6.71
N TYR A 130 -8.92 0.45 5.50
CA TYR A 130 -8.52 1.12 4.25
C TYR A 130 -9.67 1.21 3.24
N SER A 131 -10.76 0.45 3.43
CA SER A 131 -11.98 0.59 2.64
C SER A 131 -13.23 0.34 3.49
N ASN A 132 -13.98 1.40 3.73
CA ASN A 132 -15.27 1.31 4.43
C ASN A 132 -16.30 0.44 3.70
N GLN A 133 -16.12 0.22 2.39
CA GLN A 133 -17.02 -0.66 1.60
C GLN A 133 -16.85 -2.14 1.97
N ILE A 134 -15.64 -2.55 2.41
CA ILE A 134 -15.41 -3.92 2.89
C ILE A 134 -16.21 -4.18 4.17
N GLY A 135 -16.20 -3.24 5.12
CA GLY A 135 -17.00 -3.38 6.34
C GLY A 135 -18.49 -3.51 6.05
N LYS A 136 -19.03 -2.70 5.13
CA LYS A 136 -20.43 -2.79 4.68
C LYS A 136 -20.73 -4.16 4.05
N GLU A 137 -19.90 -4.61 3.12
CA GLU A 137 -20.07 -5.92 2.48
C GLU A 137 -20.05 -7.07 3.49
N LEU A 138 -19.15 -7.04 4.48
CA LEU A 138 -19.08 -8.06 5.51
C LEU A 138 -20.34 -8.09 6.38
N ILE A 139 -20.95 -6.94 6.67
CA ILE A 139 -22.23 -6.86 7.38
C ILE A 139 -23.33 -7.48 6.53
N GLU A 140 -23.50 -7.06 5.28
CA GLU A 140 -24.49 -7.58 4.35
C GLU A 140 -24.37 -9.10 4.18
N MET A 141 -23.14 -9.61 4.01
CA MET A 141 -22.89 -11.06 3.94
C MET A 141 -23.20 -11.78 5.27
N GLY A 142 -22.96 -11.12 6.40
CA GLY A 142 -23.23 -11.65 7.71
C GLY A 142 -24.73 -11.70 8.07
N GLU A 143 -25.55 -10.87 7.46
CA GLU A 143 -27.02 -10.96 7.56
C GLU A 143 -27.53 -12.23 6.84
N GLU A 144 -26.88 -12.64 5.76
CA GLU A 144 -27.22 -13.88 5.04
C GLU A 144 -26.61 -15.13 5.71
N ASP A 145 -25.37 -15.02 6.24
CA ASP A 145 -24.63 -16.13 6.87
C ASP A 145 -23.87 -15.64 8.13
N PRO A 146 -24.56 -15.59 9.30
CA PRO A 146 -23.94 -15.16 10.56
C PRO A 146 -22.77 -16.06 11.02
N GLU A 147 -22.80 -17.36 10.68
CA GLU A 147 -21.71 -18.29 11.05
C GLU A 147 -20.46 -18.02 10.25
N TRP A 148 -20.61 -17.71 8.96
CA TRP A 148 -19.51 -17.30 8.13
C TRP A 148 -18.87 -15.98 8.62
N LEU A 149 -19.68 -14.98 8.94
CA LEU A 149 -19.17 -13.72 9.49
C LEU A 149 -18.40 -13.94 10.79
N ASN A 150 -18.95 -14.72 11.72
CA ASN A 150 -18.25 -15.07 12.96
C ASN A 150 -16.92 -15.75 12.71
N TRP A 151 -16.87 -16.64 11.71
CA TRP A 151 -15.63 -17.30 11.31
C TRP A 151 -14.63 -16.28 10.72
N VAL A 152 -15.04 -15.38 9.81
CA VAL A 152 -14.18 -14.32 9.26
C VAL A 152 -13.62 -13.43 10.37
N MET A 153 -14.47 -13.02 11.33
CA MET A 153 -14.05 -12.16 12.43
C MET A 153 -13.03 -12.86 13.35
N LYS A 154 -13.11 -14.17 13.54
CA LYS A 154 -12.10 -14.94 14.27
C LYS A 154 -10.77 -15.03 13.51
N GLN A 155 -10.80 -15.17 12.18
CA GLN A 155 -9.58 -15.12 11.36
C GLN A 155 -8.91 -13.74 11.42
N SER A 156 -9.69 -12.68 11.56
CA SER A 156 -9.19 -11.30 11.61
C SER A 156 -8.36 -10.97 12.86
N GLY A 157 -8.52 -11.72 13.95
CA GLY A 157 -7.68 -11.58 15.16
C GLY A 157 -6.20 -11.81 14.92
N ASN A 158 -5.83 -12.49 13.85
CA ASN A 158 -4.45 -12.71 13.40
C ASN A 158 -3.99 -11.70 12.33
N VAL A 159 -4.84 -10.75 11.96
CA VAL A 159 -4.55 -9.77 10.90
C VAL A 159 -4.44 -8.40 11.55
N ASN A 160 -3.22 -7.89 11.65
CA ASN A 160 -2.86 -6.63 12.34
C ASN A 160 -3.64 -5.37 11.91
N ASN A 161 -4.51 -5.45 10.92
CA ASN A 161 -5.25 -4.33 10.35
C ASN A 161 -6.77 -4.48 10.34
N TRP A 162 -7.31 -5.60 10.81
CA TRP A 162 -8.75 -5.78 10.90
C TRP A 162 -9.23 -5.37 12.29
N THR A 163 -10.25 -4.53 12.36
CA THR A 163 -10.90 -4.18 13.63
C THR A 163 -12.20 -4.95 13.77
N ASN A 164 -12.64 -5.20 15.00
CA ASN A 164 -13.96 -5.77 15.26
C ASN A 164 -15.10 -4.78 14.93
N ASN A 165 -14.76 -3.53 14.53
CA ASN A 165 -15.74 -2.53 14.15
C ASN A 165 -15.84 -2.47 12.62
N LEU A 166 -16.81 -3.18 12.06
CA LEU A 166 -17.08 -3.22 10.62
C LEU A 166 -17.65 -1.90 10.08
N THR A 167 -18.28 -1.10 10.94
CA THR A 167 -18.90 0.19 10.55
C THR A 167 -17.93 1.36 10.65
N VAL A 168 -16.65 1.12 10.92
CA VAL A 168 -15.68 2.20 11.11
C VAL A 168 -15.56 3.08 9.87
N GLU A 169 -15.74 4.37 10.06
CA GLU A 169 -15.53 5.40 9.05
C GLU A 169 -14.58 6.46 9.59
N TYR A 170 -13.40 6.54 9.02
CA TYR A 170 -12.40 7.55 9.39
C TYR A 170 -12.61 8.79 8.54
N LYS A 171 -13.27 9.81 9.10
CA LYS A 171 -13.67 11.05 8.41
C LYS A 171 -13.06 12.32 9.05
N TRP A 172 -11.92 12.21 9.73
CA TRP A 172 -11.25 13.33 10.40
C TRP A 172 -11.01 14.52 9.47
N PHE A 173 -10.72 14.27 8.21
CA PHE A 173 -10.48 15.27 7.17
C PHE A 173 -11.74 16.07 6.78
N LYS A 174 -12.94 15.60 7.10
CA LYS A 174 -14.20 16.33 6.88
C LYS A 174 -14.40 17.50 7.84
N ASN A 175 -13.61 17.57 8.92
CA ASN A 175 -13.64 18.73 9.80
C ASN A 175 -12.93 19.91 9.10
N PRO A 176 -13.66 21.01 8.77
CA PRO A 176 -13.08 22.11 7.99
C PRO A 176 -11.88 22.78 8.66
N LYS A 177 -11.88 22.85 10.02
CA LYS A 177 -10.78 23.44 10.79
C LYS A 177 -9.51 22.58 10.68
N ILE A 178 -9.65 21.25 10.65
CA ILE A 178 -8.52 20.32 10.51
C ILE A 178 -8.00 20.37 9.08
N SER A 179 -8.87 20.29 8.08
CA SER A 179 -8.49 20.36 6.67
C SER A 179 -7.78 21.67 6.34
N GLN A 180 -8.27 22.79 6.87
CA GLN A 180 -7.62 24.09 6.68
C GLN A 180 -6.24 24.13 7.31
N LYS A 181 -6.10 23.75 8.61
CA LYS A 181 -4.80 23.71 9.30
C LYS A 181 -3.81 22.79 8.59
N LEU A 182 -4.27 21.63 8.10
CA LEU A 182 -3.45 20.70 7.36
C LEU A 182 -2.97 21.33 6.03
N ALA A 183 -3.85 22.00 5.29
CA ALA A 183 -3.50 22.68 4.04
C ALA A 183 -2.49 23.81 4.27
N GLU A 184 -2.68 24.63 5.31
CA GLU A 184 -1.75 25.68 5.72
C GLU A 184 -0.37 25.11 6.07
N TRP A 185 -0.35 24.03 6.87
CA TRP A 185 0.88 23.39 7.28
C TRP A 185 1.64 22.76 6.10
N ILE A 186 0.93 22.06 5.20
CA ILE A 186 1.51 21.48 3.98
C ILE A 186 2.06 22.58 3.08
N SER A 187 1.28 23.63 2.85
CA SER A 187 1.70 24.75 2.01
C SER A 187 3.02 25.35 2.49
N LYS A 188 3.14 25.57 3.81
CA LYS A 188 4.28 26.26 4.40
C LYS A 188 5.52 25.39 4.55
N ASN A 189 5.38 24.09 4.90
CA ASN A 189 6.50 23.27 5.39
C ASN A 189 6.84 22.09 4.49
N ILE A 190 5.88 21.54 3.72
CA ILE A 190 6.07 20.27 3.02
C ILE A 190 6.39 20.52 1.55
N THR A 191 7.51 19.97 1.10
CA THR A 191 7.90 19.94 -0.32
C THR A 191 7.68 18.57 -0.96
N GLU A 192 7.68 17.49 -0.16
CA GLU A 192 7.44 16.12 -0.63
C GLU A 192 6.20 15.55 0.07
N LEU A 193 5.11 15.37 -0.68
CA LEU A 193 3.82 14.95 -0.15
C LEU A 193 3.38 13.62 -0.78
N SER A 194 3.22 12.60 0.05
CA SER A 194 2.61 11.33 -0.35
C SER A 194 1.17 11.25 0.17
N ILE A 195 0.24 10.93 -0.71
CA ILE A 195 -1.19 10.89 -0.41
C ILE A 195 -1.74 9.51 -0.70
N LEU A 196 -2.33 8.94 0.34
CA LEU A 196 -2.92 7.62 0.36
C LEU A 196 -4.25 7.66 1.13
N GLY A 197 -4.80 6.50 1.46
CA GLY A 197 -6.00 6.36 2.29
C GLY A 197 -6.85 5.21 1.80
N GLY A 198 -8.17 5.41 1.72
CA GLY A 198 -9.04 4.57 0.91
C GLY A 198 -8.75 4.78 -0.57
N GLU A 199 -9.48 5.69 -1.20
CA GLU A 199 -9.15 6.17 -2.55
C GLU A 199 -9.11 7.72 -2.52
N PRO A 200 -7.93 8.34 -2.55
CA PRO A 200 -7.81 9.79 -2.40
C PRO A 200 -8.48 10.58 -3.53
N THR A 201 -8.55 10.03 -4.75
CA THR A 201 -9.10 10.75 -5.90
C THR A 201 -10.61 11.01 -5.80
N ILE A 202 -11.34 10.28 -4.94
CA ILE A 202 -12.77 10.52 -4.68
C ILE A 202 -13.04 11.44 -3.48
N ILE A 203 -11.98 11.92 -2.78
CA ILE A 203 -12.11 12.74 -1.57
C ILE A 203 -11.93 14.22 -1.93
N PRO A 204 -13.02 15.05 -1.88
CA PRO A 204 -12.91 16.45 -2.26
C PRO A 204 -11.94 17.25 -1.40
N GLU A 205 -11.89 16.98 -0.10
CA GLU A 205 -11.07 17.69 0.88
C GLU A 205 -9.56 17.59 0.58
N PHE A 206 -9.13 16.48 -0.02
CA PHE A 206 -7.77 16.32 -0.49
C PHE A 206 -7.38 17.39 -1.52
N TRP A 207 -8.25 17.67 -2.46
CA TRP A 207 -7.99 18.64 -3.53
C TRP A 207 -7.94 20.10 -3.02
N ASN A 208 -8.56 20.38 -1.86
CA ASN A 208 -8.51 21.71 -1.24
C ASN A 208 -7.09 22.08 -0.78
N ILE A 209 -6.24 21.07 -0.52
CA ILE A 209 -4.82 21.31 -0.20
C ILE A 209 -4.11 21.96 -1.39
N PHE A 210 -4.35 21.47 -2.60
CA PHE A 210 -3.73 22.03 -3.80
C PHE A 210 -4.30 23.42 -4.14
N ASP A 211 -5.62 23.63 -3.98
CA ASP A 211 -6.23 24.94 -4.10
C ASP A 211 -5.57 25.94 -3.14
N HIS A 212 -5.29 25.52 -1.91
CA HIS A 212 -4.61 26.36 -0.92
C HIS A 212 -3.15 26.63 -1.30
N CYS A 213 -2.38 25.59 -1.68
CA CYS A 213 -0.98 25.76 -2.10
C CYS A 213 -0.85 26.69 -3.32
N GLU A 214 -1.76 26.62 -4.29
CA GLU A 214 -1.77 27.54 -5.41
C GLU A 214 -2.03 28.97 -5.00
N LYS A 215 -3.04 29.18 -4.15
CA LYS A 215 -3.36 30.53 -3.62
C LYS A 215 -2.19 31.14 -2.85
N GLN A 216 -1.35 30.31 -2.21
CA GLN A 216 -0.16 30.76 -1.49
C GLN A 216 1.09 30.83 -2.38
N GLY A 217 1.02 30.47 -3.67
CA GLY A 217 2.17 30.45 -4.57
C GLY A 217 3.20 29.37 -4.28
N THR A 218 2.82 28.29 -3.57
CA THR A 218 3.73 27.21 -3.15
C THR A 218 3.50 25.87 -3.88
N LEU A 219 2.56 25.83 -4.82
CA LEU A 219 2.21 24.59 -5.51
C LEU A 219 3.34 24.08 -6.40
N GLU A 220 4.02 24.98 -7.10
CA GLU A 220 5.10 24.65 -8.04
C GLU A 220 6.33 24.04 -7.36
N ASP A 221 6.50 24.23 -6.06
CA ASP A 221 7.58 23.64 -5.28
C ASP A 221 7.30 22.19 -4.84
N LYS A 222 6.05 21.73 -4.99
CA LYS A 222 5.63 20.43 -4.46
C LYS A 222 6.04 19.28 -5.38
N LYS A 223 6.56 18.23 -4.76
CA LYS A 223 6.65 16.89 -5.32
C LYS A 223 5.53 16.06 -4.69
N VAL A 224 4.63 15.54 -5.51
CA VAL A 224 3.44 14.86 -4.99
C VAL A 224 3.38 13.42 -5.49
N THR A 225 3.21 12.48 -4.56
CA THR A 225 2.90 11.09 -4.86
C THR A 225 1.45 10.80 -4.50
N ILE A 226 0.67 10.27 -5.43
CA ILE A 226 -0.72 9.84 -5.20
C ILE A 226 -0.79 8.33 -5.44
N VAL A 227 -1.19 7.56 -4.43
CA VAL A 227 -1.49 6.14 -4.57
C VAL A 227 -2.98 6.00 -4.87
N THR A 228 -3.32 5.43 -6.02
CA THR A 228 -4.70 5.35 -6.50
C THR A 228 -5.03 3.99 -7.12
N ASN A 229 -6.29 3.59 -6.99
CA ASN A 229 -6.84 2.42 -7.66
C ASN A 229 -7.17 2.66 -9.15
N LEU A 230 -6.94 3.85 -9.66
CA LEU A 230 -7.14 4.28 -11.06
C LEU A 230 -8.59 4.19 -11.56
N THR A 231 -9.58 3.98 -10.70
CA THR A 231 -10.99 3.89 -11.13
C THR A 231 -11.65 5.24 -11.35
N ASN A 232 -11.02 6.32 -10.85
CA ASN A 232 -11.51 7.68 -10.96
C ASN A 232 -10.41 8.65 -11.31
N VAL A 233 -10.69 9.57 -12.21
CA VAL A 233 -9.88 10.74 -12.50
C VAL A 233 -10.68 11.98 -12.14
N ASN A 234 -10.35 12.60 -11.01
CA ASN A 234 -10.98 13.86 -10.64
C ASN A 234 -10.60 14.98 -11.63
N PRO A 235 -11.54 15.80 -12.10
CA PRO A 235 -11.24 16.92 -12.99
C PRO A 235 -10.14 17.87 -12.49
N LYS A 236 -10.00 18.03 -11.18
CA LYS A 236 -8.92 18.82 -10.56
C LYS A 236 -7.52 18.28 -10.83
N VAL A 237 -7.38 16.98 -11.09
CA VAL A 237 -6.10 16.36 -11.50
C VAL A 237 -5.57 17.07 -12.76
N LYS A 238 -6.43 17.36 -13.73
CA LYS A 238 -6.06 18.08 -14.96
C LYS A 238 -5.52 19.48 -14.68
N GLN A 239 -6.04 20.10 -13.64
CA GLN A 239 -5.67 21.46 -13.26
C GLN A 239 -4.33 21.51 -12.51
N TRP A 240 -4.08 20.55 -11.59
CA TRP A 240 -2.97 20.64 -10.64
C TRP A 240 -1.73 19.84 -11.04
N LEU A 241 -1.86 18.62 -11.60
CA LEU A 241 -0.69 17.83 -11.97
C LEU A 241 0.31 18.58 -12.86
N PRO A 242 -0.11 19.31 -13.91
CA PRO A 242 0.83 20.03 -14.76
C PRO A 242 1.60 21.16 -14.06
N LYS A 243 1.12 21.66 -12.91
CA LYS A 243 1.72 22.76 -12.17
C LYS A 243 2.70 22.31 -11.10
N LEU A 244 2.66 21.04 -10.69
CA LEU A 244 3.57 20.51 -9.70
C LEU A 244 5.01 20.45 -10.22
N LYS A 245 5.98 20.64 -9.32
CA LYS A 245 7.41 20.47 -9.65
C LYS A 245 7.69 19.07 -10.19
N ASN A 246 7.22 18.06 -9.45
CA ASN A 246 7.21 16.68 -9.87
C ASN A 246 5.96 15.98 -9.33
N TRP A 247 5.47 14.99 -10.04
CA TRP A 247 4.38 14.16 -9.57
C TRP A 247 4.62 12.68 -9.86
N THR A 248 4.06 11.84 -9.01
CA THR A 248 4.09 10.39 -9.19
C THR A 248 2.69 9.81 -8.95
N ILE A 249 2.18 9.07 -9.91
CA ILE A 249 0.96 8.26 -9.75
C ILE A 249 1.39 6.82 -9.50
N TRP A 250 1.08 6.30 -8.32
CA TRP A 250 1.22 4.88 -8.00
C TRP A 250 -0.09 4.19 -8.30
N GLY A 251 -0.14 3.55 -9.47
CA GLY A 251 -1.30 2.84 -9.96
C GLY A 251 -1.34 1.41 -9.42
N SER A 252 -2.39 1.13 -8.66
CA SER A 252 -2.60 -0.20 -8.07
C SER A 252 -3.26 -1.14 -9.09
N ILE A 253 -2.48 -1.96 -9.78
CA ILE A 253 -2.93 -2.90 -10.82
C ILE A 253 -2.39 -4.29 -10.50
N ASP A 254 -3.29 -5.24 -10.15
CA ASP A 254 -2.92 -6.58 -9.68
C ASP A 254 -3.15 -7.69 -10.72
N GLY A 255 -3.62 -7.35 -11.90
CA GLY A 255 -3.89 -8.29 -12.99
C GLY A 255 -4.34 -7.56 -14.24
N ILE A 256 -4.78 -8.30 -15.26
CA ILE A 256 -5.27 -7.80 -16.54
C ILE A 256 -6.72 -8.25 -16.72
N GLY A 257 -7.58 -7.39 -17.29
CA GLY A 257 -8.96 -7.72 -17.62
C GLY A 257 -9.78 -8.18 -16.41
N GLU A 258 -10.52 -9.27 -16.57
CA GLU A 258 -11.37 -9.84 -15.52
C GLU A 258 -10.61 -10.18 -14.22
N ARG A 259 -9.31 -10.48 -14.28
CA ARG A 259 -8.49 -10.73 -13.10
C ARG A 259 -8.40 -9.50 -12.21
N THR A 260 -8.16 -8.31 -12.78
CA THR A 260 -8.19 -7.06 -12.04
C THR A 260 -9.59 -6.79 -11.47
N GLU A 261 -10.63 -6.97 -12.25
CA GLU A 261 -12.02 -6.74 -11.82
C GLU A 261 -12.43 -7.66 -10.67
N TYR A 262 -11.96 -8.90 -10.68
CA TYR A 262 -12.18 -9.86 -9.61
C TYR A 262 -11.44 -9.49 -8.31
N ILE A 263 -10.13 -9.21 -8.42
CA ILE A 263 -9.29 -8.90 -7.26
C ILE A 263 -9.67 -7.55 -6.66
N ARG A 264 -9.92 -6.55 -7.50
CA ARG A 264 -10.24 -5.15 -7.13
C ARG A 264 -11.71 -4.80 -7.37
N TYR A 265 -12.61 -5.69 -6.93
CA TYR A 265 -14.06 -5.53 -7.09
C TYR A 265 -14.59 -4.23 -6.44
N PRO A 266 -15.52 -3.46 -7.07
CA PRO A 266 -16.11 -3.66 -8.40
C PRO A 266 -15.45 -2.78 -9.48
N SER A 267 -14.12 -2.83 -9.62
CA SER A 267 -13.45 -2.09 -10.70
C SER A 267 -13.92 -2.53 -12.09
N ASN A 268 -13.70 -1.66 -13.07
CA ASN A 268 -13.87 -1.95 -14.49
C ASN A 268 -12.53 -1.76 -15.20
N TRP A 269 -12.02 -2.80 -15.83
CA TRP A 269 -10.70 -2.79 -16.46
C TRP A 269 -10.55 -1.73 -17.55
N ASN A 270 -11.55 -1.60 -18.42
CA ASN A 270 -11.51 -0.62 -19.51
C ASN A 270 -11.43 0.81 -18.95
N LYS A 271 -12.15 1.08 -17.83
CA LYS A 271 -12.09 2.38 -17.17
C LYS A 271 -10.74 2.64 -16.48
N VAL A 272 -10.12 1.62 -15.90
CA VAL A 272 -8.77 1.71 -15.35
C VAL A 272 -7.75 2.07 -16.43
N VAL A 273 -7.82 1.39 -17.59
CA VAL A 273 -6.93 1.67 -18.73
C VAL A 273 -7.19 3.07 -19.32
N GLU A 274 -8.47 3.47 -19.46
CA GLU A 274 -8.83 4.83 -19.90
C GLU A 274 -8.22 5.90 -18.97
N ASN A 275 -8.37 5.72 -17.66
CA ASN A 275 -7.82 6.64 -16.67
C ASN A 275 -6.28 6.65 -16.68
N LEU A 276 -5.66 5.50 -16.86
CA LEU A 276 -4.22 5.40 -17.00
C LEU A 276 -3.70 6.12 -18.26
N ASN A 277 -4.42 6.00 -19.38
CA ASN A 277 -4.13 6.75 -20.61
C ASN A 277 -4.27 8.27 -20.42
N PHE A 278 -5.20 8.71 -19.56
CA PHE A 278 -5.26 10.10 -19.19
C PHE A 278 -3.97 10.56 -18.49
N TYR A 279 -3.47 9.83 -17.48
CA TYR A 279 -2.20 10.17 -16.83
C TYR A 279 -1.02 10.12 -17.80
N LYS A 280 -1.02 9.18 -18.74
CA LYS A 280 -0.04 9.11 -19.84
C LYS A 280 -0.07 10.37 -20.70
N SER A 281 -1.25 10.86 -21.06
CA SER A 281 -1.39 12.09 -21.85
C SER A 281 -0.87 13.33 -21.13
N VAL A 282 -1.04 13.42 -19.81
CA VAL A 282 -0.43 14.50 -19.00
C VAL A 282 1.09 14.39 -19.00
N LEU A 283 1.61 13.17 -18.87
CA LEU A 283 3.05 12.90 -18.89
C LEU A 283 3.69 13.21 -20.24
N ASP A 284 2.98 12.97 -21.34
CA ASP A 284 3.46 13.28 -22.70
C ASP A 284 3.59 14.78 -22.94
N GLN A 285 2.73 15.57 -22.30
CA GLN A 285 2.76 17.04 -22.39
C GLN A 285 3.78 17.65 -21.42
N ARG A 286 4.00 17.03 -20.26
CA ARG A 286 4.90 17.49 -19.21
C ARG A 286 5.67 16.32 -18.60
N PRO A 287 6.91 16.06 -19.03
CA PRO A 287 7.69 14.89 -18.63
C PRO A 287 8.30 14.97 -17.22
N ASN A 288 7.81 15.88 -16.36
CA ASN A 288 8.21 16.01 -14.96
C ASN A 288 7.47 15.03 -14.02
N GLY A 289 6.68 14.11 -14.57
CA GLY A 289 5.93 13.12 -13.83
C GLY A 289 6.46 11.71 -13.96
N GLN A 290 5.91 10.82 -13.13
CA GLN A 290 6.14 9.38 -13.18
C GLN A 290 4.83 8.61 -12.98
N ILE A 291 4.74 7.45 -13.63
CA ILE A 291 3.71 6.46 -13.37
C ILE A 291 4.41 5.21 -12.83
N VAL A 292 4.06 4.80 -11.63
CA VAL A 292 4.61 3.63 -10.96
C VAL A 292 3.53 2.57 -10.86
N PHE A 293 3.76 1.41 -11.44
CA PHE A 293 2.88 0.25 -11.27
C PHE A 293 3.17 -0.41 -9.93
N SER A 294 2.13 -0.68 -9.16
CA SER A 294 2.25 -1.21 -7.79
C SER A 294 1.34 -2.43 -7.60
N PRO A 295 1.74 -3.60 -8.11
CA PRO A 295 0.98 -4.82 -7.95
C PRO A 295 1.15 -5.42 -6.55
N ALA A 296 0.06 -5.93 -5.99
CA ALA A 296 0.07 -6.80 -4.81
C ALA A 296 -0.04 -8.25 -5.26
N ILE A 297 1.02 -9.04 -5.05
CA ILE A 297 1.12 -10.41 -5.58
C ILE A 297 0.57 -11.41 -4.57
N SER A 298 -0.43 -12.17 -4.98
CA SER A 298 -1.19 -13.12 -4.17
C SER A 298 -1.37 -14.46 -4.89
N ILE A 299 -1.97 -15.42 -4.23
CA ILE A 299 -2.39 -16.69 -4.84
C ILE A 299 -3.37 -16.49 -6.02
N LEU A 300 -4.05 -15.34 -6.07
CA LEU A 300 -5.03 -15.02 -7.10
C LEU A 300 -4.43 -14.44 -8.40
N ASN A 301 -3.13 -14.10 -8.43
CA ASN A 301 -2.52 -13.44 -9.59
C ASN A 301 -1.07 -13.82 -9.86
N ILE A 302 -0.45 -14.65 -9.03
CA ILE A 302 0.94 -15.07 -9.27
C ILE A 302 1.11 -15.82 -10.60
N ASP A 303 0.09 -16.54 -11.04
CA ASP A 303 0.05 -17.25 -12.32
C ASP A 303 0.01 -16.33 -13.55
N GLN A 304 -0.41 -15.07 -13.37
CA GLN A 304 -0.50 -14.04 -14.41
C GLN A 304 0.62 -12.98 -14.29
N LEU A 305 1.60 -13.18 -13.41
CA LEU A 305 2.62 -12.16 -13.12
C LEU A 305 3.40 -11.74 -14.36
N ASP A 306 3.86 -12.71 -15.15
CA ASP A 306 4.61 -12.46 -16.39
C ASP A 306 3.79 -11.71 -17.45
N ASP A 307 2.50 -12.02 -17.57
CA ASP A 307 1.60 -11.36 -18.51
C ASP A 307 1.29 -9.93 -18.06
N LEU A 308 1.04 -9.72 -16.74
CA LEU A 308 0.85 -8.40 -16.16
C LEU A 308 2.05 -7.49 -16.40
N LEU A 309 3.25 -8.00 -16.13
CA LEU A 309 4.48 -7.23 -16.30
C LEU A 309 4.78 -6.95 -17.78
N ALA A 310 4.52 -7.89 -18.67
CA ALA A 310 4.64 -7.69 -20.12
C ALA A 310 3.69 -6.59 -20.61
N TRP A 311 2.43 -6.61 -20.15
CA TRP A 311 1.48 -5.56 -20.47
C TRP A 311 1.92 -4.17 -19.96
N GLN A 312 2.47 -4.09 -18.74
CA GLN A 312 2.98 -2.83 -18.19
C GLN A 312 4.15 -2.28 -19.01
N LEU A 313 5.07 -3.15 -19.46
CA LEU A 313 6.17 -2.77 -20.31
C LEU A 313 5.68 -2.27 -21.69
N GLU A 314 4.73 -2.98 -22.30
CA GLU A 314 4.10 -2.58 -23.57
C GLU A 314 3.40 -1.22 -23.43
N PHE A 315 2.63 -1.02 -22.37
CA PHE A 315 1.96 0.25 -22.08
C PHE A 315 2.93 1.43 -21.96
N ALA A 316 4.06 1.22 -21.28
CA ALA A 316 5.09 2.23 -21.08
C ALA A 316 5.94 2.49 -22.34
N GLY A 317 6.16 1.47 -23.17
CA GLY A 317 6.98 1.54 -24.37
C GLY A 317 8.41 2.01 -24.08
N SER A 318 8.96 2.86 -24.93
CA SER A 318 10.32 3.40 -24.81
C SER A 318 10.56 4.29 -23.58
N LYS A 319 9.50 4.68 -22.85
CA LYS A 319 9.60 5.50 -21.64
C LYS A 319 9.77 4.68 -20.35
N TRP A 320 9.85 3.34 -20.46
CA TRP A 320 10.17 2.48 -19.32
C TRP A 320 11.55 2.86 -18.74
N ASN A 321 11.67 2.83 -17.43
CA ASN A 321 12.81 3.30 -16.61
C ASN A 321 13.06 4.82 -16.59
N ASN A 322 12.37 5.60 -17.41
CA ASN A 322 12.42 7.07 -17.36
C ASN A 322 11.24 7.63 -16.57
N ASN A 323 10.05 7.55 -17.18
CA ASN A 323 8.81 8.06 -16.61
C ASN A 323 7.86 6.96 -16.14
N TYR A 324 8.16 5.71 -16.44
CA TYR A 324 7.41 4.54 -15.95
C TYR A 324 8.34 3.64 -15.15
N ASN A 325 7.84 3.16 -14.05
CA ASN A 325 8.60 2.30 -13.17
C ASN A 325 7.67 1.26 -12.51
N LEU A 326 8.27 0.27 -11.88
CA LEU A 326 7.59 -0.70 -11.04
C LEU A 326 7.99 -0.44 -9.59
N SER A 327 7.02 -0.45 -8.69
CA SER A 327 7.31 -0.55 -7.27
C SER A 327 7.87 -1.95 -6.95
N TRP A 328 8.25 -2.19 -5.70
CA TRP A 328 8.44 -3.57 -5.27
C TRP A 328 7.15 -4.36 -5.52
N MET A 329 7.25 -5.51 -6.16
CA MET A 329 6.15 -6.45 -6.33
C MET A 329 5.86 -7.09 -4.97
N ALA A 330 5.01 -6.41 -4.16
CA ALA A 330 4.77 -6.80 -2.80
C ALA A 330 3.96 -8.10 -2.72
N GLN A 331 4.52 -9.14 -2.09
CA GLN A 331 3.76 -10.33 -1.75
C GLN A 331 2.66 -9.99 -0.73
N VAL A 332 1.47 -10.51 -0.93
CA VAL A 332 0.37 -10.38 0.02
C VAL A 332 0.61 -11.32 1.20
N TRP A 333 0.87 -10.74 2.37
CA TRP A 333 1.08 -11.49 3.61
C TRP A 333 -0.22 -11.70 4.39
N TYR A 334 -1.17 -10.80 4.24
CA TYR A 334 -2.46 -10.82 4.95
C TYR A 334 -3.60 -10.41 4.01
N PRO A 335 -4.75 -11.07 4.10
CA PRO A 335 -5.01 -12.32 4.87
C PRO A 335 -4.07 -13.46 4.47
N LYS A 336 -3.56 -14.25 5.42
CA LYS A 336 -2.54 -15.29 5.15
C LYS A 336 -2.95 -16.29 4.09
N MET A 337 -4.24 -16.62 4.01
CA MET A 337 -4.81 -17.51 2.99
C MET A 337 -4.69 -16.97 1.55
N LEU A 338 -4.46 -15.66 1.37
CA LEU A 338 -4.22 -15.07 0.05
C LEU A 338 -2.73 -15.02 -0.33
N ASN A 339 -1.83 -15.40 0.58
CA ASN A 339 -0.42 -15.53 0.25
C ASN A 339 -0.21 -16.71 -0.72
N TYR A 340 0.54 -16.51 -1.80
CA TYR A 340 0.76 -17.58 -2.78
C TYR A 340 1.61 -18.75 -2.27
N ASP A 341 2.32 -18.60 -1.13
CA ASP A 341 3.02 -19.71 -0.49
C ASP A 341 2.05 -20.81 -0.01
N VAL A 342 0.77 -20.46 0.19
CA VAL A 342 -0.31 -21.36 0.58
C VAL A 342 -0.69 -22.34 -0.53
N ALA A 343 -0.50 -21.96 -1.79
CA ALA A 343 -0.85 -22.83 -2.92
C ALA A 343 -0.18 -24.21 -2.82
N PRO A 344 -0.82 -25.28 -3.32
CA PRO A 344 -0.20 -26.60 -3.40
C PRO A 344 1.17 -26.56 -4.07
N TYR A 345 2.11 -27.36 -3.57
CA TYR A 345 3.51 -27.25 -3.98
C TYR A 345 3.71 -27.59 -5.46
N ASP A 346 2.99 -28.57 -6.00
CA ASP A 346 3.00 -28.91 -7.42
C ASP A 346 2.55 -27.75 -8.32
N TYR A 347 1.52 -27.01 -7.89
CA TYR A 347 1.08 -25.79 -8.57
C TYR A 347 2.15 -24.71 -8.51
N LYS A 348 2.77 -24.47 -7.34
CA LYS A 348 3.84 -23.49 -7.18
C LYS A 348 5.02 -23.75 -8.12
N LEU A 349 5.45 -25.02 -8.22
CA LEU A 349 6.54 -25.42 -9.12
C LEU A 349 6.19 -25.15 -10.58
N LYS A 350 4.96 -25.48 -11.01
CA LYS A 350 4.48 -25.22 -12.36
C LYS A 350 4.52 -23.72 -12.69
N ILE A 351 4.10 -22.87 -11.75
CA ILE A 351 4.17 -21.42 -11.95
C ILE A 351 5.61 -20.93 -11.98
N ALA A 352 6.48 -21.43 -11.08
CA ALA A 352 7.90 -21.07 -11.10
C ALA A 352 8.57 -21.39 -12.44
N ASP A 353 8.27 -22.55 -13.03
CA ASP A 353 8.81 -22.96 -14.33
C ASP A 353 8.25 -22.09 -15.48
N LYS A 354 6.96 -21.72 -15.42
CA LYS A 354 6.36 -20.76 -16.36
C LYS A 354 7.08 -19.41 -16.30
N LEU A 355 7.28 -18.87 -15.10
CA LEU A 355 7.94 -17.59 -14.90
C LEU A 355 9.40 -17.61 -15.34
N GLU A 356 10.15 -18.68 -15.00
CA GLU A 356 11.54 -18.86 -15.45
C GLU A 356 11.64 -18.90 -16.97
N LYS A 357 10.77 -19.67 -17.64
CA LYS A 357 10.70 -19.74 -19.12
C LYS A 357 10.44 -18.38 -19.75
N ASN A 358 9.66 -17.51 -19.12
CA ASN A 358 9.27 -16.20 -19.65
C ASN A 358 10.21 -15.06 -19.23
N LYS A 359 11.27 -15.35 -18.46
CA LYS A 359 12.23 -14.37 -17.93
C LYS A 359 12.91 -13.54 -19.01
N PHE A 360 13.14 -14.11 -20.20
CA PHE A 360 13.75 -13.43 -21.34
C PHE A 360 13.00 -12.17 -21.78
N LYS A 361 11.68 -12.10 -21.52
CA LYS A 361 10.85 -10.93 -21.82
C LYS A 361 11.31 -9.67 -21.05
N PHE A 362 12.06 -9.86 -19.97
CA PHE A 362 12.45 -8.82 -19.02
C PHE A 362 13.96 -8.51 -19.00
N GLU A 363 14.73 -9.03 -19.94
CA GLU A 363 16.19 -8.85 -20.00
C GLU A 363 16.62 -7.39 -20.05
N ASN A 364 15.85 -6.54 -20.71
CA ASN A 364 16.12 -5.11 -20.88
C ASN A 364 15.55 -4.22 -19.75
N THR A 365 15.08 -4.82 -18.65
CA THR A 365 14.60 -4.08 -17.48
C THR A 365 15.71 -3.80 -16.46
N SER A 366 15.40 -3.01 -15.43
CA SER A 366 16.38 -2.67 -14.39
C SER A 366 16.82 -3.93 -13.60
N ILE A 367 18.01 -3.86 -13.00
CA ILE A 367 18.52 -4.91 -12.09
C ILE A 367 17.55 -5.14 -10.93
N GLN A 368 16.95 -4.07 -10.40
CA GLN A 368 15.99 -4.16 -9.31
C GLN A 368 14.71 -4.90 -9.72
N PHE A 369 14.21 -4.65 -10.94
CA PHE A 369 13.05 -5.39 -11.48
C PHE A 369 13.34 -6.89 -11.54
N LYS A 370 14.51 -7.26 -12.13
CA LYS A 370 14.93 -8.66 -12.23
C LYS A 370 15.07 -9.31 -10.86
N HIS A 371 15.63 -8.61 -9.90
CA HIS A 371 15.77 -9.11 -8.53
C HIS A 371 14.43 -9.44 -7.87
N TYR A 372 13.42 -8.59 -8.03
CA TYR A 372 12.08 -8.87 -7.50
C TYR A 372 11.41 -10.04 -8.23
N TYR A 373 11.51 -10.07 -9.55
CA TYR A 373 10.95 -11.17 -10.34
C TYR A 373 11.59 -12.52 -9.96
N ASP A 374 12.91 -12.57 -9.88
CA ASP A 374 13.66 -13.75 -9.43
C ASP A 374 13.34 -14.13 -7.99
N GLY A 375 13.04 -13.15 -7.15
CA GLY A 375 12.58 -13.37 -5.77
C GLY A 375 11.28 -14.18 -5.71
N HIS A 376 10.31 -13.85 -6.55
CA HIS A 376 9.07 -14.63 -6.64
C HIS A 376 9.30 -16.06 -7.14
N ILE A 377 10.17 -16.24 -8.14
CA ILE A 377 10.51 -17.58 -8.64
C ILE A 377 11.17 -18.43 -7.54
N ARG A 378 12.12 -17.86 -6.78
CA ARG A 378 12.75 -18.57 -5.64
C ARG A 378 11.72 -18.93 -4.58
N ASN A 379 10.86 -17.99 -4.18
CA ASN A 379 9.82 -18.25 -3.17
C ASN A 379 8.83 -19.34 -3.60
N LEU A 380 8.46 -19.40 -4.88
CA LEU A 380 7.59 -20.45 -5.40
C LEU A 380 8.24 -21.83 -5.33
N ARG A 381 9.58 -21.93 -5.45
CA ARG A 381 10.33 -23.19 -5.37
C ARG A 381 10.60 -23.66 -3.94
N GLU A 382 10.32 -22.82 -2.95
CA GLU A 382 10.46 -23.17 -1.54
C GLU A 382 9.14 -23.65 -0.96
N ASP A 383 9.18 -24.75 -0.18
CA ASP A 383 8.02 -25.25 0.56
C ASP A 383 8.12 -24.85 2.04
N LYS A 384 7.54 -23.66 2.33
CA LYS A 384 7.68 -22.98 3.64
C LYS A 384 6.56 -23.29 4.62
N ILE A 385 5.47 -23.93 4.17
CA ILE A 385 4.26 -24.10 4.96
C ILE A 385 4.05 -25.58 5.26
N GLU A 386 3.96 -25.94 6.53
CA GLU A 386 3.65 -27.27 7.00
C GLU A 386 2.32 -27.79 6.41
N ALA A 387 2.24 -29.10 6.12
CA ALA A 387 1.10 -29.69 5.42
C ALA A 387 -0.25 -29.43 6.11
N GLY A 388 -0.30 -29.58 7.44
CA GLY A 388 -1.52 -29.31 8.22
C GLY A 388 -1.94 -27.84 8.21
N GLU A 389 -0.98 -26.93 8.28
CA GLU A 389 -1.24 -25.50 8.17
C GLU A 389 -1.72 -25.13 6.75
N ARG A 390 -1.09 -25.69 5.73
CA ARG A 390 -1.51 -25.48 4.33
C ARG A 390 -2.93 -25.93 4.09
N LYS A 391 -3.31 -27.13 4.57
CA LYS A 391 -4.68 -27.63 4.48
C LYS A 391 -5.67 -26.63 5.06
N HIS A 392 -5.46 -26.21 6.31
CA HIS A 392 -6.31 -25.23 6.97
C HIS A 392 -6.42 -23.88 6.21
N LEU A 393 -5.30 -23.38 5.68
CA LEU A 393 -5.29 -22.13 4.93
C LEU A 393 -5.99 -22.26 3.56
N LEU A 394 -5.87 -23.40 2.88
CA LEU A 394 -6.58 -23.69 1.64
C LEU A 394 -8.09 -23.86 1.86
N GLU A 395 -8.51 -24.56 2.92
CA GLU A 395 -9.92 -24.62 3.32
C GLU A 395 -10.48 -23.22 3.62
N SER A 396 -9.70 -22.40 4.31
CA SER A 396 -10.04 -20.99 4.57
C SER A 396 -10.12 -20.17 3.30
N PHE A 397 -9.19 -20.35 2.36
CA PHE A 397 -9.21 -19.70 1.05
C PHE A 397 -10.48 -20.04 0.27
N VAL A 398 -10.82 -21.31 0.19
CA VAL A 398 -12.02 -21.81 -0.50
C VAL A 398 -13.28 -21.22 0.15
N LYS A 399 -13.44 -21.39 1.46
CA LYS A 399 -14.59 -20.90 2.21
C LYS A 399 -14.80 -19.38 2.04
N TYR A 400 -13.74 -18.60 2.14
CA TYR A 400 -13.78 -17.15 2.03
C TYR A 400 -14.16 -16.70 0.62
N ASN A 401 -13.47 -17.23 -0.41
CA ASN A 401 -13.67 -16.77 -1.77
C ASN A 401 -15.00 -17.28 -2.34
N ASP A 402 -15.41 -18.53 -2.09
CA ASP A 402 -16.67 -19.06 -2.57
C ASP A 402 -17.87 -18.26 -2.01
N GLN A 403 -17.83 -17.85 -0.75
CA GLN A 403 -18.89 -17.03 -0.19
C GLN A 403 -18.94 -15.64 -0.82
N GLN A 404 -17.77 -14.99 -0.98
CA GLN A 404 -17.72 -13.71 -1.68
C GLN A 404 -18.15 -13.81 -3.15
N ASP A 405 -17.75 -14.87 -3.84
CA ASP A 405 -18.10 -15.08 -5.25
C ASP A 405 -19.61 -15.26 -5.42
N ARG A 406 -20.25 -16.01 -4.51
CA ARG A 406 -21.71 -16.17 -4.47
C ARG A 406 -22.41 -14.82 -4.24
N PHE A 407 -21.94 -14.06 -3.26
CA PHE A 407 -22.52 -12.76 -2.91
C PHE A 407 -22.34 -11.72 -4.03
N ARG A 408 -21.16 -11.66 -4.65
CA ARG A 408 -20.85 -10.70 -5.71
C ARG A 408 -21.46 -11.06 -7.07
N GLY A 409 -21.73 -12.33 -7.33
CA GLY A 409 -22.52 -12.83 -8.47
C GLY A 409 -21.95 -12.59 -9.87
N LYS A 410 -20.66 -12.23 -10.02
CA LYS A 410 -20.06 -11.92 -11.34
C LYS A 410 -19.25 -13.06 -11.90
N THR A 411 -18.08 -13.30 -11.35
CA THR A 411 -17.17 -14.37 -11.76
C THR A 411 -16.57 -15.02 -10.51
N THR A 412 -15.98 -16.17 -10.66
CA THR A 412 -15.42 -16.94 -9.55
C THR A 412 -13.93 -17.15 -9.73
N TRP A 413 -13.19 -17.32 -8.63
CA TRP A 413 -11.78 -17.69 -8.69
C TRP A 413 -11.55 -19.01 -9.43
N ARG A 414 -12.50 -19.96 -9.30
CA ARG A 414 -12.47 -21.26 -10.00
C ARG A 414 -12.49 -21.11 -11.51
N LYS A 415 -13.31 -20.20 -12.01
CA LYS A 415 -13.39 -19.88 -13.45
C LYS A 415 -12.13 -19.16 -13.93
N LEU A 416 -11.59 -18.24 -13.11
CA LEU A 416 -10.43 -17.44 -13.50
C LEU A 416 -9.10 -18.18 -13.41
N ILE A 417 -8.98 -19.15 -12.47
CA ILE A 417 -7.74 -19.89 -12.21
C ILE A 417 -8.06 -21.39 -12.11
N PRO A 418 -8.50 -22.02 -13.22
CA PRO A 418 -8.95 -23.43 -13.19
C PRO A 418 -7.82 -24.40 -12.78
N GLU A 419 -6.57 -24.10 -13.09
CA GLU A 419 -5.45 -24.94 -12.68
C GLU A 419 -5.20 -24.90 -11.17
N LEU A 420 -5.38 -23.72 -10.53
CA LEU A 420 -5.32 -23.60 -9.08
C LEU A 420 -6.46 -24.40 -8.42
N GLU A 421 -7.68 -24.29 -8.99
CA GLU A 421 -8.84 -25.03 -8.53
C GLU A 421 -8.59 -26.54 -8.54
N GLN A 422 -8.12 -27.07 -9.67
CA GLN A 422 -7.78 -28.51 -9.79
C GLN A 422 -6.71 -28.94 -8.77
N SER A 423 -5.67 -28.14 -8.61
CA SER A 423 -4.59 -28.44 -7.67
C SER A 423 -5.07 -28.40 -6.21
N ILE A 424 -5.88 -27.42 -5.82
CA ILE A 424 -6.46 -27.33 -4.47
C ILE A 424 -7.39 -28.51 -4.22
N THR A 425 -8.28 -28.82 -5.14
CA THR A 425 -9.23 -29.96 -5.02
C THR A 425 -8.48 -31.28 -4.83
N LYS A 426 -7.46 -31.54 -5.66
CA LYS A 426 -6.61 -32.71 -5.52
C LYS A 426 -5.91 -32.75 -4.16
N TYR A 427 -5.30 -31.65 -3.74
CA TYR A 427 -4.59 -31.58 -2.44
C TYR A 427 -5.52 -31.87 -1.26
N LEU A 428 -6.70 -31.24 -1.21
CA LEU A 428 -7.66 -31.41 -0.12
C LEU A 428 -8.29 -32.81 -0.10
N SER A 429 -8.37 -33.51 -1.24
CA SER A 429 -8.86 -34.90 -1.29
C SER A 429 -7.85 -35.95 -0.83
N GLN A 430 -6.56 -35.60 -0.78
CA GLN A 430 -5.46 -36.52 -0.40
C GLN A 430 -4.96 -36.29 1.02
N SER A 431 -5.33 -35.19 1.64
CA SER A 431 -4.91 -34.76 2.97
C SER A 431 -6.07 -34.82 3.97
#